data_4ce3476c417dfb1ee4cdb924937cd824
#
_entry.id   4ce3476c417dfb1ee4cdb924937cd824
#
_cell.length_a   1.000
_cell.length_b   1.000
_cell.length_c   1.000
_cell.angle_alpha   90.00
_cell.angle_beta   90.00
_cell.angle_gamma   90.00
#
_symmetry.space_group_name_H-M   'P 1'
#
loop_
_entity.id
_entity.type
_entity.pdbx_description
1 polymer ?
#
loop_
_entity_poly.entity_id
_entity_poly.type
_entity_poly.pdbx_seq_one_letter_code
_entity_poly.pdbx_strand_id
1 'polypeptide(L)'
;MLWKSETSVRKTRRYLSVIAVILALFISGCGKDEPGGEDKELVVLCGSSFPNPMGELCSQFTEQTAIIFATTAAGSENLLPLIKTAHKGDIFVTHDPYLDYVRDANCLLDSVHVGYVCPVLAVQKGNPKGISSIQDLTRPGLKIALSNPEYSTCGEMVFALLEKKGIKEAVMKNVENRLTKGHSDLGTFLKTKTVDAVIMWNGVAYTFRDSVDVVPTPYEYDEEIRVHIMGLNYSKKPDLLRKFLEFAKESGEAVFARHGYVK
;
A
#
# COMPACT_ATOMS: atom_id res chain seq x y z
N MET A 1 35.24 -70.23 -30.80
CA MET A 1 36.22 -70.27 -29.67
C MET A 1 35.71 -69.34 -28.54
N LEU A 2 35.36 -69.98 -27.45
CA LEU A 2 34.75 -69.42 -26.28
C LEU A 2 35.82 -68.79 -25.38
N TRP A 3 35.66 -67.58 -24.91
CA TRP A 3 36.22 -67.10 -23.64
C TRP A 3 35.25 -66.12 -22.93
N LYS A 4 34.57 -66.62 -21.92
CA LYS A 4 33.77 -65.86 -21.01
C LYS A 4 34.68 -65.51 -19.77
N SER A 5 34.80 -64.29 -19.50
CA SER A 5 35.52 -63.79 -18.32
C SER A 5 34.60 -63.80 -17.08
N GLU A 6 35.02 -64.51 -16.04
CA GLU A 6 34.38 -64.70 -14.72
C GLU A 6 34.49 -63.46 -13.80
N THR A 7 34.72 -62.29 -14.33
CA THR A 7 35.02 -61.09 -13.45
C THR A 7 33.80 -60.24 -13.16
N SER A 8 32.60 -60.59 -13.66
CA SER A 8 31.37 -59.73 -13.48
C SER A 8 30.60 -59.99 -12.17
N VAL A 9 30.71 -61.17 -11.56
CA VAL A 9 29.85 -61.55 -10.42
C VAL A 9 30.35 -61.03 -9.06
N ARG A 10 31.65 -60.74 -8.92
CA ARG A 10 32.22 -60.25 -7.63
C ARG A 10 32.04 -58.74 -7.40
N LYS A 11 31.80 -57.93 -8.41
CA LYS A 11 31.58 -56.49 -8.25
C LYS A 11 30.16 -56.15 -7.82
N THR A 12 29.16 -56.91 -8.23
CA THR A 12 27.75 -56.66 -7.89
C THR A 12 27.40 -56.90 -6.42
N ARG A 13 28.14 -57.85 -5.77
CA ARG A 13 27.88 -58.15 -4.36
C ARG A 13 28.44 -57.12 -3.36
N ARG A 14 29.45 -56.32 -3.75
CA ARG A 14 29.99 -55.21 -2.91
C ARG A 14 29.13 -53.95 -2.97
N TYR A 15 28.39 -53.69 -4.02
CA TYR A 15 27.51 -52.51 -4.12
C TYR A 15 26.17 -52.71 -3.39
N LEU A 16 25.67 -53.95 -3.30
CA LEU A 16 24.45 -54.25 -2.55
C LEU A 16 24.61 -54.07 -1.03
N SER A 17 25.81 -54.30 -0.49
CA SER A 17 26.10 -54.12 0.93
C SER A 17 26.29 -52.66 1.35
N VAL A 18 26.70 -51.78 0.41
CA VAL A 18 26.89 -50.35 0.66
C VAL A 18 25.55 -49.61 0.58
N ILE A 19 24.64 -50.03 -0.31
CA ILE A 19 23.30 -49.44 -0.45
C ILE A 19 22.41 -49.78 0.74
N ALA A 20 22.56 -50.97 1.35
CA ALA A 20 21.78 -51.33 2.53
C ALA A 20 22.19 -50.52 3.82
N VAL A 21 23.43 -50.05 3.91
CA VAL A 21 23.90 -49.22 5.03
C VAL A 21 23.51 -47.77 4.86
N ILE A 22 23.40 -47.27 3.63
CA ILE A 22 22.95 -45.88 3.34
C ILE A 22 21.44 -45.75 3.53
N LEU A 23 20.65 -46.77 3.28
CA LEU A 23 19.18 -46.73 3.46
C LEU A 23 18.76 -46.81 4.93
N ALA A 24 19.61 -47.34 5.81
CA ALA A 24 19.34 -47.40 7.26
C ALA A 24 19.60 -46.07 8.02
N LEU A 25 20.29 -45.12 7.39
CA LEU A 25 20.58 -43.81 7.99
C LEU A 25 19.51 -42.75 7.67
N PHE A 26 18.53 -43.02 6.78
CA PHE A 26 17.43 -42.11 6.44
C PHE A 26 16.12 -42.36 7.21
N ILE A 27 16.04 -43.36 8.09
CA ILE A 27 14.80 -43.71 8.83
C ILE A 27 14.83 -43.20 10.27
N SER A 28 15.93 -42.56 10.75
CA SER A 28 16.01 -41.98 12.11
C SER A 28 15.84 -40.45 12.13
N GLY A 29 15.35 -39.88 11.10
CA GLY A 29 14.85 -38.48 11.05
C GLY A 29 13.35 -38.45 11.29
N CYS A 30 12.87 -39.03 12.41
CA CYS A 30 11.62 -38.62 13.01
C CYS A 30 11.82 -37.18 13.48
N GLY A 31 11.58 -36.22 12.59
CA GLY A 31 11.42 -34.84 12.99
C GLY A 31 10.34 -34.85 14.06
N LYS A 32 10.74 -34.52 15.28
CA LYS A 32 9.80 -33.97 16.24
C LYS A 32 9.22 -32.79 15.50
N ASP A 33 7.94 -32.84 15.19
CA ASP A 33 7.14 -31.65 14.97
C ASP A 33 7.40 -30.80 16.21
N GLU A 34 8.26 -29.80 16.09
CA GLU A 34 8.31 -28.74 17.06
C GLU A 34 6.88 -28.20 17.12
N PRO A 35 6.25 -28.08 18.29
CA PRO A 35 4.92 -27.52 18.40
C PRO A 35 5.01 -26.12 17.84
N GLY A 36 4.31 -25.91 16.70
CA GLY A 36 4.25 -24.77 15.83
C GLY A 36 4.88 -23.52 16.38
N GLY A 37 5.99 -23.09 15.80
CA GLY A 37 6.39 -21.71 15.93
C GLY A 37 5.18 -20.86 15.58
N GLU A 38 4.69 -20.04 16.53
CA GLU A 38 3.59 -19.11 16.26
C GLU A 38 3.90 -18.43 14.93
N ASP A 39 2.97 -18.54 14.00
CA ASP A 39 3.07 -17.86 12.71
C ASP A 39 3.14 -16.34 12.99
N LYS A 40 4.37 -15.81 13.01
CA LYS A 40 4.69 -14.43 13.38
C LYS A 40 4.53 -13.45 12.22
N GLU A 41 3.70 -13.79 11.25
CA GLU A 41 3.43 -12.94 10.12
C GLU A 41 2.03 -12.31 10.23
N LEU A 42 1.91 -11.00 10.00
CA LEU A 42 0.64 -10.29 9.83
C LEU A 42 0.47 -9.87 8.36
N VAL A 43 -0.71 -10.08 7.82
CA VAL A 43 -1.06 -9.71 6.44
C VAL A 43 -1.69 -8.33 6.42
N VAL A 44 -1.05 -7.39 5.70
CA VAL A 44 -1.48 -6.01 5.55
C VAL A 44 -2.12 -5.80 4.17
N LEU A 45 -3.36 -5.40 4.14
CA LEU A 45 -4.03 -4.83 2.98
C LEU A 45 -3.82 -3.31 3.04
N CYS A 46 -3.06 -2.74 2.11
CA CYS A 46 -2.60 -1.36 2.17
C CYS A 46 -3.16 -0.57 1.00
N GLY A 47 -3.92 0.48 1.28
CA GLY A 47 -4.32 1.45 0.26
C GLY A 47 -3.11 2.00 -0.49
N SER A 48 -3.22 2.15 -1.81
CA SER A 48 -2.09 2.44 -2.72
C SER A 48 -1.30 3.73 -2.39
N SER A 49 -1.85 4.60 -1.56
CA SER A 49 -1.19 5.83 -1.11
C SER A 49 -0.29 5.63 0.12
N PHE A 50 -0.38 4.50 0.85
CA PHE A 50 0.23 4.34 2.17
C PHE A 50 1.40 3.34 2.29
N PRO A 51 1.95 2.72 1.22
CA PRO A 51 3.01 1.72 1.37
C PRO A 51 4.26 2.26 2.08
N ASN A 52 4.65 3.52 1.83
CA ASN A 52 5.86 4.11 2.41
C ASN A 52 5.75 4.29 3.94
N PRO A 53 4.74 4.99 4.50
CA PRO A 53 4.61 5.12 5.95
C PRO A 53 4.33 3.76 6.63
N MET A 54 3.52 2.90 6.01
CA MET A 54 3.28 1.56 6.56
C MET A 54 4.54 0.70 6.56
N GLY A 55 5.34 0.76 5.50
CA GLY A 55 6.61 0.03 5.44
C GLY A 55 7.56 0.45 6.56
N GLU A 56 7.68 1.76 6.82
CA GLU A 56 8.47 2.27 7.95
C GLU A 56 7.93 1.78 9.30
N LEU A 57 6.61 1.89 9.52
CA LEU A 57 5.98 1.48 10.77
C LEU A 57 6.13 -0.03 11.03
N CYS A 58 5.90 -0.85 10.00
CA CYS A 58 6.10 -2.30 10.08
C CYS A 58 7.56 -2.67 10.36
N SER A 59 8.51 -1.97 9.72
CA SER A 59 9.95 -2.20 9.94
C SER A 59 10.35 -1.94 11.39
N GLN A 60 9.93 -0.79 11.94
CA GLN A 60 10.20 -0.43 13.35
C GLN A 60 9.61 -1.46 14.33
N PHE A 61 8.39 -1.97 14.04
CA PHE A 61 7.78 -2.99 14.88
C PHE A 61 8.49 -4.35 14.76
N THR A 62 8.91 -4.73 13.54
CA THR A 62 9.67 -5.96 13.29
C THR A 62 11.00 -5.97 14.04
N GLU A 63 11.72 -4.84 14.07
CA GLU A 63 12.98 -4.69 14.82
C GLU A 63 12.81 -4.93 16.33
N GLN A 64 11.65 -4.58 16.89
CA GLN A 64 11.36 -4.73 18.32
C GLN A 64 10.81 -6.11 18.69
N THR A 65 10.14 -6.81 17.77
CA THR A 65 9.29 -7.97 18.10
C THR A 65 9.62 -9.23 17.31
N ALA A 66 10.37 -9.12 16.22
CA ALA A 66 10.59 -10.16 15.22
C ALA A 66 9.28 -10.64 14.53
N ILE A 67 8.17 -9.86 14.62
CA ILE A 67 6.95 -10.08 13.84
C ILE A 67 7.16 -9.51 12.45
N ILE A 68 6.82 -10.28 11.42
CA ILE A 68 6.97 -9.89 10.01
C ILE A 68 5.62 -9.53 9.38
N PHE A 69 5.66 -8.85 8.22
CA PHE A 69 4.47 -8.39 7.52
C PHE A 69 4.50 -8.78 6.05
N ALA A 70 3.39 -9.36 5.58
CA ALA A 70 3.13 -9.55 4.15
C ALA A 70 2.18 -8.44 3.68
N THR A 71 2.63 -7.55 2.81
CA THR A 71 1.84 -6.39 2.38
C THR A 71 1.36 -6.53 0.94
N THR A 72 0.05 -6.34 0.74
CA THR A 72 -0.57 -6.18 -0.58
C THR A 72 -1.07 -4.74 -0.71
N ALA A 73 -0.56 -4.00 -1.71
CA ALA A 73 -0.98 -2.63 -1.98
C ALA A 73 -1.87 -2.55 -3.23
N ALA A 74 -3.04 -1.92 -3.08
CA ALA A 74 -3.97 -1.66 -4.17
C ALA A 74 -4.89 -0.48 -3.82
N GLY A 75 -5.76 -0.06 -4.75
CA GLY A 75 -6.84 0.87 -4.42
C GLY A 75 -7.75 0.30 -3.34
N SER A 76 -8.23 1.15 -2.43
CA SER A 76 -9.04 0.70 -1.28
C SER A 76 -10.35 0.06 -1.73
N GLU A 77 -10.91 0.51 -2.85
CA GLU A 77 -12.08 -0.06 -3.52
C GLU A 77 -11.86 -1.51 -3.96
N ASN A 78 -10.63 -1.87 -4.35
CA ASN A 78 -10.25 -3.24 -4.75
C ASN A 78 -9.95 -4.13 -3.54
N LEU A 79 -9.48 -3.55 -2.43
CA LEU A 79 -9.17 -4.28 -1.20
C LEU A 79 -10.42 -4.57 -0.36
N LEU A 80 -11.40 -3.68 -0.37
CA LEU A 80 -12.61 -3.80 0.44
C LEU A 80 -13.39 -5.11 0.22
N PRO A 81 -13.58 -5.62 -1.02
CA PRO A 81 -14.20 -6.94 -1.24
C PRO A 81 -13.43 -8.10 -0.63
N LEU A 82 -12.09 -8.03 -0.56
CA LEU A 82 -11.27 -9.05 0.08
C LEU A 82 -11.56 -9.13 1.58
N ILE A 83 -11.87 -8.00 2.20
CA ILE A 83 -12.22 -7.89 3.61
C ILE A 83 -13.65 -8.38 3.85
N LYS A 84 -14.61 -7.79 3.15
CA LYS A 84 -16.06 -8.01 3.38
C LYS A 84 -16.53 -9.42 3.01
N THR A 85 -15.97 -9.98 1.94
CA THR A 85 -16.48 -11.22 1.35
C THR A 85 -15.51 -12.39 1.56
N ALA A 86 -14.20 -12.16 1.36
CA ALA A 86 -13.21 -13.22 1.42
C ALA A 86 -12.52 -13.36 2.79
N HIS A 87 -12.77 -12.43 3.73
CA HIS A 87 -12.17 -12.37 5.07
C HIS A 87 -10.65 -12.56 5.03
N LYS A 88 -9.97 -11.83 4.13
CA LYS A 88 -8.52 -11.85 3.96
C LYS A 88 -7.86 -10.67 4.65
N GLY A 89 -6.59 -10.88 5.06
CA GLY A 89 -5.79 -9.89 5.76
C GLY A 89 -6.05 -9.87 7.27
N ASP A 90 -5.11 -9.30 8.00
CA ASP A 90 -5.19 -9.04 9.44
C ASP A 90 -5.36 -7.54 9.71
N ILE A 91 -4.78 -6.72 8.84
CA ILE A 91 -4.73 -5.26 8.95
C ILE A 91 -5.21 -4.65 7.62
N PHE A 92 -6.00 -3.59 7.70
CA PHE A 92 -6.35 -2.75 6.56
C PHE A 92 -5.94 -1.30 6.82
N VAL A 93 -5.20 -0.71 5.90
CA VAL A 93 -4.75 0.69 5.99
C VAL A 93 -5.37 1.48 4.85
N THR A 94 -6.14 2.49 5.21
CA THR A 94 -6.82 3.36 4.24
C THR A 94 -7.33 4.64 4.92
N HIS A 95 -8.15 5.41 4.23
CA HIS A 95 -8.73 6.67 4.68
C HIS A 95 -10.27 6.60 4.73
N ASP A 96 -10.92 7.63 5.31
CA ASP A 96 -12.38 7.77 5.25
C ASP A 96 -12.88 7.77 3.78
N PRO A 97 -14.07 7.22 3.49
CA PRO A 97 -15.04 6.62 4.42
C PRO A 97 -14.88 5.10 4.67
N TYR A 98 -13.76 4.50 4.29
CA TYR A 98 -13.57 3.04 4.34
C TYR A 98 -13.65 2.46 5.77
N LEU A 99 -13.37 3.26 6.82
CA LEU A 99 -13.56 2.83 8.21
C LEU A 99 -15.03 2.44 8.45
N ASP A 100 -15.97 3.25 7.98
CA ASP A 100 -17.40 2.96 8.14
C ASP A 100 -17.81 1.73 7.36
N TYR A 101 -17.31 1.54 6.14
CA TYR A 101 -17.61 0.35 5.34
C TYR A 101 -17.12 -0.95 5.99
N VAL A 102 -15.97 -0.93 6.68
CA VAL A 102 -15.45 -2.09 7.42
C VAL A 102 -16.25 -2.32 8.69
N ARG A 103 -16.67 -1.25 9.39
CA ARG A 103 -17.52 -1.31 10.58
C ARG A 103 -18.90 -1.87 10.25
N ASP A 104 -19.55 -1.35 9.22
CA ASP A 104 -20.90 -1.78 8.78
C ASP A 104 -20.92 -3.23 8.30
N ALA A 105 -19.76 -3.72 7.78
CA ALA A 105 -19.60 -5.13 7.42
C ALA A 105 -19.33 -6.06 8.64
N ASN A 106 -19.31 -5.53 9.87
CA ASN A 106 -18.92 -6.26 11.09
C ASN A 106 -17.53 -6.93 10.98
N CYS A 107 -16.59 -6.32 10.27
CA CYS A 107 -15.21 -6.83 10.09
C CYS A 107 -14.17 -6.10 10.95
N LEU A 108 -14.55 -5.01 11.62
CA LEU A 108 -13.66 -4.18 12.42
C LEU A 108 -13.42 -4.77 13.81
N LEU A 109 -12.15 -4.95 14.20
CA LEU A 109 -11.75 -5.22 15.58
C LEU A 109 -11.52 -3.91 16.34
N ASP A 110 -10.64 -3.06 15.81
CA ASP A 110 -10.25 -1.76 16.35
C ASP A 110 -9.61 -0.91 15.27
N SER A 111 -9.47 0.39 15.49
CA SER A 111 -8.85 1.31 14.52
C SER A 111 -8.00 2.37 15.20
N VAL A 112 -6.88 2.71 14.56
CA VAL A 112 -5.97 3.76 14.98
C VAL A 112 -5.95 4.85 13.92
N HIS A 113 -6.28 6.08 14.30
CA HIS A 113 -6.08 7.26 13.46
C HIS A 113 -4.59 7.62 13.41
N VAL A 114 -4.01 7.82 12.22
CA VAL A 114 -2.58 8.02 12.05
C VAL A 114 -2.21 9.24 11.19
N GLY A 115 -3.17 10.02 10.74
CA GLY A 115 -2.92 11.23 9.94
C GLY A 115 -4.08 11.61 9.03
N TYR A 116 -3.80 12.50 8.10
CA TYR A 116 -4.80 13.04 7.17
C TYR A 116 -4.32 12.96 5.73
N VAL A 117 -5.24 12.69 4.80
CA VAL A 117 -5.04 12.98 3.39
C VAL A 117 -5.76 14.27 3.02
N CYS A 118 -5.04 15.15 2.34
CA CYS A 118 -5.57 16.43 1.84
C CYS A 118 -5.25 16.53 0.34
N PRO A 119 -6.21 16.89 -0.52
CA PRO A 119 -5.89 17.19 -1.90
C PRO A 119 -5.00 18.43 -1.95
N VAL A 120 -3.85 18.34 -2.61
CA VAL A 120 -2.92 19.46 -2.79
C VAL A 120 -2.68 19.71 -4.27
N LEU A 121 -2.57 20.97 -4.65
CA LEU A 121 -2.16 21.38 -5.98
C LEU A 121 -0.65 21.22 -6.10
N ALA A 122 -0.20 20.33 -6.96
CA ALA A 122 1.20 20.06 -7.20
C ALA A 122 1.58 20.38 -8.64
N VAL A 123 2.80 20.90 -8.82
CA VAL A 123 3.34 21.37 -10.09
C VAL A 123 4.74 20.80 -10.31
N GLN A 124 5.24 20.91 -11.55
CA GLN A 124 6.65 20.60 -11.83
C GLN A 124 7.58 21.40 -10.92
N LYS A 125 8.71 20.79 -10.55
CA LYS A 125 9.74 21.45 -9.72
C LYS A 125 10.14 22.82 -10.30
N GLY A 126 10.17 23.85 -9.45
CA GLY A 126 10.43 25.22 -9.82
C GLY A 126 9.22 25.96 -10.43
N ASN A 127 8.07 25.30 -10.53
CA ASN A 127 6.80 25.90 -11.01
C ASN A 127 6.97 26.75 -12.31
N PRO A 128 7.44 26.16 -13.42
CA PRO A 128 7.81 26.92 -14.63
C PRO A 128 6.61 27.61 -15.29
N LYS A 129 5.38 27.24 -14.95
CA LYS A 129 4.15 27.86 -15.45
C LYS A 129 3.59 28.94 -14.53
N GLY A 130 4.21 29.20 -13.37
CA GLY A 130 3.76 30.19 -12.41
C GLY A 130 2.30 29.98 -11.97
N ILE A 131 1.95 28.72 -11.64
CA ILE A 131 0.62 28.34 -11.14
C ILE A 131 0.60 28.66 -9.64
N SER A 132 -0.35 29.48 -9.18
CA SER A 132 -0.44 29.97 -7.81
C SER A 132 -1.77 29.62 -7.13
N SER A 133 -2.74 29.16 -7.88
CA SER A 133 -4.09 28.86 -7.40
C SER A 133 -4.78 27.78 -8.24
N ILE A 134 -5.85 27.20 -7.70
CA ILE A 134 -6.73 26.28 -8.45
C ILE A 134 -7.37 27.00 -9.65
N GLN A 135 -7.64 28.31 -9.54
CA GLN A 135 -8.17 29.11 -10.64
C GLN A 135 -7.22 29.15 -11.85
N ASP A 136 -5.91 29.13 -11.64
CA ASP A 136 -4.92 29.11 -12.73
C ASP A 136 -5.03 27.87 -13.63
N LEU A 137 -5.62 26.78 -13.13
CA LEU A 137 -5.83 25.57 -13.92
C LEU A 137 -6.77 25.78 -15.13
N THR A 138 -7.49 26.92 -15.18
CA THR A 138 -8.35 27.29 -16.31
C THR A 138 -7.57 27.92 -17.46
N ARG A 139 -6.30 28.30 -17.28
CA ARG A 139 -5.50 28.97 -18.33
C ARG A 139 -5.34 28.05 -19.54
N PRO A 140 -5.68 28.52 -20.76
CA PRO A 140 -5.58 27.71 -21.96
C PRO A 140 -4.16 27.19 -22.21
N GLY A 141 -4.04 25.95 -22.65
CA GLY A 141 -2.77 25.34 -23.03
C GLY A 141 -1.97 24.73 -21.88
N LEU A 142 -2.46 24.80 -20.64
CA LEU A 142 -1.90 23.99 -19.56
C LEU A 142 -2.22 22.50 -19.79
N LYS A 143 -1.28 21.64 -19.44
CA LYS A 143 -1.49 20.19 -19.39
C LYS A 143 -1.74 19.78 -17.95
N ILE A 144 -2.93 19.28 -17.67
CA ILE A 144 -3.35 18.91 -16.32
C ILE A 144 -3.71 17.42 -16.29
N ALA A 145 -3.43 16.74 -15.18
CA ALA A 145 -4.01 15.44 -14.90
C ALA A 145 -4.68 15.44 -13.53
N LEU A 146 -5.76 14.71 -13.38
CA LEU A 146 -6.54 14.56 -12.16
C LEU A 146 -6.85 13.08 -11.91
N SER A 147 -7.17 12.73 -10.67
CA SER A 147 -7.73 11.42 -10.37
C SER A 147 -9.15 11.30 -10.89
N ASN A 148 -9.49 10.15 -11.47
CA ASN A 148 -10.85 9.86 -11.91
C ASN A 148 -11.78 9.71 -10.69
N PRO A 149 -12.88 10.49 -10.60
CA PRO A 149 -13.82 10.43 -9.48
C PRO A 149 -14.53 9.06 -9.34
N GLU A 150 -14.60 8.26 -10.40
CA GLU A 150 -15.18 6.90 -10.34
C GLU A 150 -14.32 5.92 -9.51
N TYR A 151 -13.04 6.25 -9.27
CA TYR A 151 -12.07 5.36 -8.60
C TYR A 151 -11.29 6.03 -7.47
N SER A 152 -11.63 7.28 -7.13
CA SER A 152 -10.80 8.05 -6.18
C SER A 152 -11.62 9.08 -5.41
N THR A 153 -11.63 8.94 -4.09
CA THR A 153 -12.20 9.94 -3.17
C THR A 153 -11.60 11.33 -3.40
N CYS A 154 -10.28 11.42 -3.64
CA CYS A 154 -9.65 12.69 -4.01
C CYS A 154 -10.24 13.26 -5.31
N GLY A 155 -10.48 12.40 -6.30
CA GLY A 155 -11.12 12.81 -7.55
C GLY A 155 -12.52 13.37 -7.31
N GLU A 156 -13.34 12.69 -6.49
CA GLU A 156 -14.68 13.17 -6.11
C GLU A 156 -14.62 14.56 -5.46
N MET A 157 -13.75 14.73 -4.44
CA MET A 157 -13.57 16.02 -3.76
C MET A 157 -13.12 17.13 -4.69
N VAL A 158 -12.15 16.85 -5.56
CA VAL A 158 -11.63 17.82 -6.53
C VAL A 158 -12.70 18.22 -7.54
N PHE A 159 -13.45 17.27 -8.09
CA PHE A 159 -14.51 17.57 -9.04
C PHE A 159 -15.64 18.39 -8.40
N ALA A 160 -16.03 18.06 -7.16
CA ALA A 160 -17.01 18.84 -6.41
C ALA A 160 -16.53 20.29 -6.19
N LEU A 161 -15.25 20.48 -5.82
CA LEU A 161 -14.66 21.81 -5.65
C LEU A 161 -14.63 22.60 -6.98
N LEU A 162 -14.25 21.97 -8.09
CA LEU A 162 -14.21 22.62 -9.39
C LEU A 162 -15.62 23.04 -9.87
N GLU A 163 -16.65 22.25 -9.56
CA GLU A 163 -18.05 22.62 -9.81
C GLU A 163 -18.50 23.78 -8.93
N LYS A 164 -18.24 23.71 -7.62
CA LYS A 164 -18.54 24.79 -6.66
C LYS A 164 -17.94 26.13 -7.08
N LYS A 165 -16.73 26.10 -7.65
CA LYS A 165 -16.04 27.28 -8.20
C LYS A 165 -16.50 27.69 -9.62
N GLY A 166 -17.32 26.90 -10.29
CA GLY A 166 -17.78 27.15 -11.66
C GLY A 166 -16.68 27.06 -12.73
N ILE A 167 -15.59 26.33 -12.45
CA ILE A 167 -14.42 26.25 -13.36
C ILE A 167 -14.21 24.86 -13.95
N LYS A 168 -15.03 23.88 -13.61
CA LYS A 168 -14.84 22.49 -14.02
C LYS A 168 -14.67 22.33 -15.54
N GLU A 169 -15.55 22.93 -16.34
CA GLU A 169 -15.49 22.79 -17.80
C GLU A 169 -14.16 23.32 -18.37
N ALA A 170 -13.70 24.48 -17.87
CA ALA A 170 -12.45 25.09 -18.33
C ALA A 170 -11.23 24.23 -17.94
N VAL A 171 -11.21 23.69 -16.71
CA VAL A 171 -10.15 22.79 -16.25
C VAL A 171 -10.18 21.49 -17.06
N MET A 172 -11.35 20.90 -17.32
CA MET A 172 -11.47 19.64 -18.07
C MET A 172 -10.99 19.75 -19.52
N LYS A 173 -11.05 20.94 -20.14
CA LYS A 173 -10.41 21.17 -21.44
C LYS A 173 -8.89 20.99 -21.38
N ASN A 174 -8.27 21.33 -20.25
CA ASN A 174 -6.82 21.16 -20.00
C ASN A 174 -6.47 19.76 -19.50
N VAL A 175 -7.44 19.01 -18.97
CA VAL A 175 -7.26 17.60 -18.57
C VAL A 175 -7.35 16.66 -19.77
N GLU A 176 -8.26 16.93 -20.73
CA GLU A 176 -8.52 16.05 -21.89
C GLU A 176 -8.83 14.61 -21.44
N ASN A 177 -7.93 13.66 -21.78
CA ASN A 177 -8.03 12.24 -21.43
C ASN A 177 -7.07 11.82 -20.32
N ARG A 178 -6.54 12.78 -19.53
CA ARG A 178 -5.54 12.51 -18.48
C ARG A 178 -6.17 12.33 -17.09
N LEU A 179 -7.22 11.50 -17.01
CA LEU A 179 -7.75 11.00 -15.74
C LEU A 179 -7.04 9.70 -15.36
N THR A 180 -6.55 9.60 -14.11
CA THR A 180 -5.82 8.43 -13.61
C THR A 180 -6.64 7.67 -12.57
N LYS A 181 -6.37 6.37 -12.42
CA LYS A 181 -6.93 5.57 -11.33
C LYS A 181 -6.09 5.68 -10.04
N GLY A 182 -4.80 5.93 -10.19
CA GLY A 182 -3.87 5.97 -9.07
C GLY A 182 -3.15 7.32 -8.95
N HIS A 183 -2.86 7.74 -7.73
CA HIS A 183 -2.15 8.99 -7.47
C HIS A 183 -0.66 8.95 -7.85
N SER A 184 -0.02 7.76 -7.83
CA SER A 184 1.37 7.59 -8.25
C SER A 184 1.59 7.96 -9.71
N ASP A 185 0.57 7.78 -10.58
CA ASP A 185 0.62 8.19 -11.98
C ASP A 185 0.72 9.71 -12.09
N LEU A 186 -0.03 10.45 -11.26
CA LEU A 186 0.00 11.92 -11.23
C LEU A 186 1.39 12.44 -10.87
N GLY A 187 2.01 11.86 -9.84
CA GLY A 187 3.39 12.20 -9.45
C GLY A 187 4.39 11.86 -10.55
N THR A 188 4.22 10.74 -11.22
CA THR A 188 5.05 10.32 -12.35
C THR A 188 4.91 11.27 -13.54
N PHE A 189 3.70 11.72 -13.86
CA PHE A 189 3.47 12.69 -14.94
C PHE A 189 4.17 14.04 -14.68
N LEU A 190 4.17 14.53 -13.44
CA LEU A 190 4.95 15.73 -13.08
C LEU A 190 6.45 15.48 -13.18
N LYS A 191 6.93 14.35 -12.62
CA LYS A 191 8.35 13.98 -12.65
C LYS A 191 8.88 13.86 -14.07
N THR A 192 8.09 13.30 -14.99
CA THR A 192 8.44 13.16 -16.42
C THR A 192 8.11 14.40 -17.25
N LYS A 193 7.59 15.46 -16.63
CA LYS A 193 7.17 16.72 -17.26
C LYS A 193 6.10 16.53 -18.36
N THR A 194 5.30 15.48 -18.26
CA THR A 194 4.19 15.19 -19.17
C THR A 194 3.02 16.14 -18.97
N VAL A 195 2.84 16.59 -17.71
CA VAL A 195 1.83 17.59 -17.31
C VAL A 195 2.46 18.73 -16.53
N ASP A 196 1.78 19.88 -16.49
CA ASP A 196 2.21 21.08 -15.80
C ASP A 196 1.74 21.10 -14.33
N ALA A 197 0.53 20.58 -14.08
CA ALA A 197 -0.07 20.53 -12.75
C ALA A 197 -0.97 19.29 -12.56
N VAL A 198 -1.12 18.91 -11.31
CA VAL A 198 -2.04 17.87 -10.83
C VAL A 198 -2.66 18.27 -9.50
N ILE A 199 -3.77 17.63 -9.11
CA ILE A 199 -4.23 17.64 -7.71
C ILE A 199 -4.17 16.19 -7.22
N MET A 200 -3.45 15.95 -6.12
CA MET A 200 -3.25 14.63 -5.53
C MET A 200 -3.15 14.70 -4.00
N TRP A 201 -3.14 13.55 -3.34
CA TRP A 201 -2.96 13.51 -1.90
C TRP A 201 -1.60 14.07 -1.45
N ASN A 202 -1.59 14.82 -0.34
CA ASN A 202 -0.40 15.43 0.28
C ASN A 202 0.76 14.43 0.48
N GLY A 203 0.53 13.25 1.05
CA GLY A 203 1.57 12.24 1.25
C GLY A 203 2.13 11.66 -0.05
N VAL A 204 1.30 11.59 -1.11
CA VAL A 204 1.81 11.22 -2.45
C VAL A 204 2.68 12.35 -3.01
N ALA A 205 2.25 13.60 -2.91
CA ALA A 205 3.08 14.75 -3.31
C ALA A 205 4.43 14.76 -2.56
N TYR A 206 4.41 14.45 -1.27
CA TYR A 206 5.62 14.31 -0.46
C TYR A 206 6.55 13.20 -0.97
N THR A 207 6.01 12.08 -1.42
CA THR A 207 6.81 10.99 -2.04
C THR A 207 7.59 11.48 -3.27
N PHE A 208 7.04 12.43 -4.01
CA PHE A 208 7.66 13.01 -5.22
C PHE A 208 8.35 14.37 -4.98
N ARG A 209 8.57 14.80 -3.72
CA ARG A 209 9.05 16.15 -3.33
C ARG A 209 10.35 16.60 -4.00
N ASP A 210 11.18 15.67 -4.45
CA ASP A 210 12.41 15.99 -5.18
C ASP A 210 12.13 16.45 -6.62
N SER A 211 10.97 16.12 -7.17
CA SER A 211 10.58 16.35 -8.55
C SER A 211 9.36 17.27 -8.71
N VAL A 212 8.64 17.56 -7.63
CA VAL A 212 7.44 18.40 -7.63
C VAL A 212 7.52 19.46 -6.54
N ASP A 213 6.77 20.54 -6.73
CA ASP A 213 6.47 21.54 -5.70
C ASP A 213 4.96 21.54 -5.42
N VAL A 214 4.60 21.65 -4.15
CA VAL A 214 3.21 21.89 -3.73
C VAL A 214 2.98 23.39 -3.71
N VAL A 215 1.92 23.83 -4.39
CA VAL A 215 1.47 25.23 -4.38
C VAL A 215 0.66 25.46 -3.10
N PRO A 216 1.03 26.39 -2.23
CA PRO A 216 0.24 26.75 -1.07
C PRO A 216 -1.12 27.29 -1.50
N THR A 217 -2.18 26.55 -1.24
CA THR A 217 -3.56 26.99 -1.49
C THR A 217 -4.39 26.84 -0.22
N PRO A 218 -5.40 27.70 0.01
CA PRO A 218 -6.35 27.49 1.09
C PRO A 218 -7.00 26.10 0.99
N TYR A 219 -7.30 25.49 2.14
CA TYR A 219 -8.12 24.28 2.17
C TYR A 219 -9.58 24.68 1.96
N GLU A 220 -10.14 24.32 0.80
CA GLU A 220 -11.49 24.70 0.39
C GLU A 220 -12.42 23.49 0.20
N TYR A 221 -11.98 22.31 0.64
CA TYR A 221 -12.77 21.09 0.61
C TYR A 221 -13.69 21.01 1.81
N ASP A 222 -14.88 20.44 1.62
CA ASP A 222 -15.92 20.45 2.66
C ASP A 222 -15.65 19.43 3.79
N GLU A 223 -14.81 18.40 3.54
CA GLU A 223 -14.53 17.33 4.47
C GLU A 223 -13.04 17.15 4.74
N GLU A 224 -12.71 16.77 5.97
CA GLU A 224 -11.38 16.30 6.37
C GLU A 224 -11.35 14.78 6.29
N ILE A 225 -10.36 14.24 5.60
CA ILE A 225 -10.24 12.80 5.38
C ILE A 225 -9.13 12.24 6.26
N ARG A 226 -9.51 11.44 7.25
CA ARG A 226 -8.58 10.79 8.19
C ARG A 226 -8.02 9.51 7.61
N VAL A 227 -6.78 9.17 7.98
CA VAL A 227 -6.13 7.90 7.65
C VAL A 227 -6.20 6.98 8.87
N HIS A 228 -6.56 5.72 8.63
CA HIS A 228 -6.75 4.71 9.66
C HIS A 228 -5.95 3.45 9.37
N ILE A 229 -5.37 2.89 10.44
CA ILE A 229 -4.90 1.52 10.50
C ILE A 229 -5.98 0.73 11.25
N MET A 230 -6.59 -0.23 10.58
CA MET A 230 -7.70 -1.04 11.09
C MET A 230 -7.25 -2.47 11.32
N GLY A 231 -7.49 -3.02 12.51
CA GLY A 231 -7.40 -4.45 12.79
C GLY A 231 -8.71 -5.15 12.40
N LEU A 232 -8.59 -6.32 11.77
CA LEU A 232 -9.74 -7.09 11.30
C LEU A 232 -10.11 -8.19 12.30
N ASN A 233 -11.40 -8.29 12.65
CA ASN A 233 -11.87 -9.09 13.77
C ASN A 233 -11.84 -10.61 13.52
N TYR A 234 -11.71 -11.03 12.28
CA TYR A 234 -11.58 -12.43 11.88
C TYR A 234 -10.11 -12.91 11.80
N SER A 235 -9.15 -12.04 12.13
CA SER A 235 -7.73 -12.43 12.23
C SER A 235 -7.57 -13.63 13.15
N LYS A 236 -6.78 -14.61 12.71
CA LYS A 236 -6.45 -15.79 13.52
C LYS A 236 -5.29 -15.53 14.48
N LYS A 237 -4.77 -14.29 14.48
CA LYS A 237 -3.60 -13.85 15.27
C LYS A 237 -3.95 -12.62 16.14
N PRO A 238 -5.04 -12.68 16.94
CA PRO A 238 -5.58 -11.50 17.62
C PRO A 238 -4.59 -10.86 18.58
N ASP A 239 -3.72 -11.64 19.22
CA ASP A 239 -2.73 -11.12 20.19
C ASP A 239 -1.60 -10.37 19.48
N LEU A 240 -1.10 -10.88 18.35
CA LEU A 240 -0.11 -10.18 17.52
C LEU A 240 -0.70 -8.89 16.95
N LEU A 241 -1.93 -8.96 16.45
CA LEU A 241 -2.65 -7.84 15.90
C LEU A 241 -2.84 -6.72 16.94
N ARG A 242 -3.28 -7.07 18.17
CA ARG A 242 -3.44 -6.09 19.27
C ARG A 242 -2.12 -5.40 19.62
N LYS A 243 -1.02 -6.18 19.75
CA LYS A 243 0.32 -5.61 19.99
C LYS A 243 0.72 -4.61 18.91
N PHE A 244 0.44 -4.93 17.65
CA PHE A 244 0.73 -4.00 16.55
C PHE A 244 -0.15 -2.74 16.59
N LEU A 245 -1.44 -2.86 16.89
CA LEU A 245 -2.34 -1.70 16.99
C LEU A 245 -1.95 -0.77 18.14
N GLU A 246 -1.53 -1.31 19.29
CA GLU A 246 -0.98 -0.48 20.39
C GLU A 246 0.30 0.26 19.96
N PHE A 247 1.24 -0.43 19.30
CA PHE A 247 2.42 0.22 18.74
C PHE A 247 2.06 1.30 17.70
N ALA A 248 1.09 1.02 16.82
CA ALA A 248 0.61 1.98 15.85
C ALA A 248 -0.04 3.21 16.50
N LYS A 249 -0.70 3.05 17.64
CA LYS A 249 -1.27 4.14 18.44
C LYS A 249 -0.20 5.05 19.03
N GLU A 250 0.93 4.48 19.44
CA GLU A 250 2.04 5.25 20.01
C GLU A 250 2.91 5.94 18.94
N SER A 251 3.14 5.28 17.80
CA SER A 251 4.15 5.68 16.81
C SER A 251 3.57 6.10 15.46
N GLY A 252 2.34 5.69 15.15
CA GLY A 252 1.77 5.80 13.81
C GLY A 252 1.63 7.24 13.33
N GLU A 253 1.09 8.15 14.14
CA GLU A 253 0.91 9.54 13.76
C GLU A 253 2.26 10.21 13.42
N ALA A 254 3.29 9.98 14.24
CA ALA A 254 4.62 10.53 13.98
C ALA A 254 5.26 9.96 12.71
N VAL A 255 5.06 8.67 12.42
CA VAL A 255 5.53 8.05 11.17
C VAL A 255 4.80 8.64 9.98
N PHE A 256 3.47 8.67 9.99
CA PHE A 256 2.68 9.20 8.89
C PHE A 256 2.94 10.69 8.64
N ALA A 257 3.14 11.49 9.70
CA ALA A 257 3.51 12.90 9.58
C ALA A 257 4.84 13.10 8.85
N ARG A 258 5.86 12.26 9.12
CA ARG A 258 7.14 12.30 8.39
C ARG A 258 6.99 12.00 6.89
N HIS A 259 5.92 11.34 6.49
CA HIS A 259 5.58 11.03 5.11
C HIS A 259 4.56 12.02 4.50
N GLY A 260 4.30 13.15 5.18
CA GLY A 260 3.48 14.24 4.66
C GLY A 260 1.96 14.06 4.86
N TYR A 261 1.52 13.10 5.67
CA TYR A 261 0.09 12.88 5.99
C TYR A 261 -0.37 13.76 7.15
N VAL A 262 -0.19 15.06 6.99
CA VAL A 262 -0.57 16.12 7.93
C VAL A 262 -1.61 17.05 7.34
N LYS A 263 -2.34 17.81 8.21
CA LYS A 263 -3.21 18.90 7.78
C LYS A 263 -2.41 20.07 7.21
#